data_3cbd38dadc95fe64d0ecc30874142a87
#
_entry.id   3cbd38dadc95fe64d0ecc30874142a87
#
_cell.length_a   1.000
_cell.length_b   1.000
_cell.length_c   1.000
_cell.angle_alpha   90.00
_cell.angle_beta   90.00
_cell.angle_gamma   90.00
#
_symmetry.space_group_name_H-M   'P 1'
#
loop_
_entity.id
_entity.type
_entity.pdbx_description
1 polymer ?
#
loop_
_entity_poly.entity_id
_entity_poly.type
_entity_poly.pdbx_seq_one_letter_code
_entity_poly.pdbx_strand_id
1 'polypeptide(L)'
;MMSNSLHDPVLVVDDEADIRDLMEMTLMKMGLRVETAVGVEDAKSKLDERDYSLVLTDMRMPDGSGLEVVQYINELMLDTPVAVITAFGNADQAVEALKSGAFDYLQKPITLSQL
;
A
#
# COMPACT_ATOMS: atom_id res chain seq x y z
N MET A 1 -8.48 23.87 4.97
CA MET A 1 -9.27 23.25 3.90
C MET A 1 -9.13 21.75 3.95
N MET A 2 -10.21 21.07 3.77
CA MET A 2 -10.16 19.60 3.80
C MET A 2 -9.52 19.04 2.54
N SER A 3 -8.66 18.07 2.73
CA SER A 3 -8.14 17.30 1.61
C SER A 3 -9.28 16.48 0.98
N ASN A 4 -9.32 16.44 -0.34
CA ASN A 4 -10.27 15.59 -1.05
C ASN A 4 -9.56 14.29 -1.39
N SER A 5 -9.88 13.22 -0.66
CA SER A 5 -9.21 11.94 -0.81
C SER A 5 -9.34 11.35 -2.22
N LEU A 6 -10.37 11.74 -2.97
CA LEU A 6 -10.54 11.28 -4.36
C LEU A 6 -9.47 11.84 -5.29
N HIS A 7 -8.83 12.95 -4.90
CA HIS A 7 -7.76 13.58 -5.67
C HIS A 7 -6.37 13.25 -5.16
N ASP A 8 -6.29 12.59 -4.01
CA ASP A 8 -4.99 12.18 -3.48
C ASP A 8 -4.51 10.93 -4.22
N PRO A 9 -3.20 10.79 -4.42
CA PRO A 9 -2.68 9.63 -5.14
C PRO A 9 -2.76 8.35 -4.32
N VAL A 10 -2.61 7.23 -5.01
CA VAL A 10 -2.39 5.93 -4.40
C VAL A 10 -0.89 5.75 -4.20
N LEU A 11 -0.49 5.26 -3.04
CA LEU A 11 0.91 4.92 -2.78
C LEU A 11 1.10 3.42 -2.95
N VAL A 12 2.03 3.02 -3.80
CA VAL A 12 2.40 1.62 -4.01
C VAL A 12 3.78 1.39 -3.41
N VAL A 13 3.86 0.47 -2.45
CA VAL A 13 5.10 0.17 -1.73
C VAL A 13 5.54 -1.25 -2.08
N ASP A 14 6.64 -1.37 -2.82
CA ASP A 14 7.19 -2.67 -3.21
C ASP A 14 8.67 -2.47 -3.58
N ASP A 15 9.52 -3.40 -3.17
CA ASP A 15 10.95 -3.31 -3.49
C ASP A 15 11.28 -3.80 -4.90
N GLU A 16 10.35 -4.49 -5.56
CA GLU A 16 10.54 -5.00 -6.91
C GLU A 16 10.05 -3.99 -7.95
N ALA A 17 10.98 -3.49 -8.77
CA ALA A 17 10.66 -2.47 -9.77
C ALA A 17 9.59 -2.94 -10.76
N ASP A 18 9.66 -4.18 -11.21
CA ASP A 18 8.71 -4.72 -12.19
C ASP A 18 7.28 -4.73 -11.62
N ILE A 19 7.15 -5.07 -10.35
CA ILE A 19 5.85 -5.10 -9.69
C ILE A 19 5.32 -3.67 -9.51
N ARG A 20 6.18 -2.75 -9.08
CA ARG A 20 5.78 -1.34 -8.95
C ARG A 20 5.29 -0.78 -10.28
N ASP A 21 6.02 -1.05 -11.35
CA ASP A 21 5.66 -0.55 -12.68
C ASP A 21 4.32 -1.12 -13.15
N LEU A 22 4.11 -2.41 -12.94
CA LEU A 22 2.86 -3.06 -13.32
C LEU A 22 1.67 -2.49 -12.55
N MET A 23 1.81 -2.31 -11.25
CA MET A 23 0.75 -1.76 -10.42
C MET A 23 0.48 -0.30 -10.76
N GLU A 24 1.53 0.48 -11.01
CA GLU A 24 1.40 1.87 -11.42
C GLU A 24 0.61 1.97 -12.72
N MET A 25 0.97 1.18 -13.71
CA MET A 25 0.25 1.16 -15.00
C MET A 25 -1.21 0.78 -14.83
N THR A 26 -1.46 -0.25 -14.02
CA THR A 26 -2.82 -0.74 -13.78
C THR A 26 -3.68 0.34 -13.15
N LEU A 27 -3.17 0.99 -12.12
CA LEU A 27 -3.91 2.05 -11.40
C LEU A 27 -4.09 3.30 -12.29
N MET A 28 -3.09 3.65 -13.08
CA MET A 28 -3.20 4.78 -13.99
C MET A 28 -4.27 4.55 -15.07
N LYS A 29 -4.42 3.31 -15.51
CA LYS A 29 -5.51 2.95 -16.45
C LYS A 29 -6.88 3.12 -15.82
N MET A 30 -6.96 3.06 -14.50
CA MET A 30 -8.21 3.32 -13.77
C MET A 30 -8.45 4.82 -13.53
N GLY A 31 -7.57 5.67 -14.02
CA GLY A 31 -7.71 7.12 -13.86
C GLY A 31 -7.14 7.65 -12.55
N LEU A 32 -6.34 6.86 -11.85
CA LEU A 32 -5.79 7.24 -10.56
C LEU A 32 -4.38 7.80 -10.70
N ARG A 33 -4.04 8.73 -9.81
CA ARG A 33 -2.66 9.20 -9.67
C ARG A 33 -1.93 8.22 -8.77
N VAL A 34 -0.66 7.95 -9.07
CA VAL A 34 0.12 6.94 -8.35
C VAL A 34 1.48 7.51 -7.98
N GLU A 35 1.90 7.25 -6.75
CA GLU A 35 3.28 7.42 -6.32
C GLU A 35 3.80 6.08 -5.82
N THR A 36 5.10 5.89 -5.86
CA THR A 36 5.70 4.61 -5.47
C THR A 36 6.74 4.81 -4.40
N ALA A 37 6.93 3.77 -3.58
CA ALA A 37 7.98 3.70 -2.58
C ALA A 37 8.68 2.36 -2.69
N VAL A 38 9.98 2.34 -2.41
CA VAL A 38 10.81 1.15 -2.61
C VAL A 38 10.95 0.28 -1.37
N GLY A 39 10.43 0.73 -0.25
CA GLY A 39 10.50 -0.02 1.00
C GLY A 39 9.80 0.70 2.14
N VAL A 40 9.96 0.18 3.35
CA VAL A 40 9.26 0.68 4.54
C VAL A 40 9.65 2.13 4.85
N GLU A 41 10.95 2.43 4.88
CA GLU A 41 11.40 3.77 5.24
C GLU A 41 10.99 4.82 4.21
N ASP A 42 11.05 4.47 2.93
CA ASP A 42 10.61 5.36 1.86
C ASP A 42 9.11 5.62 1.97
N ALA A 43 8.33 4.58 2.28
CA ALA A 43 6.89 4.71 2.49
C ALA A 43 6.58 5.65 3.64
N LYS A 44 7.27 5.49 4.76
CA LYS A 44 7.07 6.37 5.92
C LYS A 44 7.37 7.82 5.59
N SER A 45 8.45 8.05 4.86
CA SER A 45 8.84 9.39 4.43
C SER A 45 7.75 10.03 3.56
N LYS A 46 7.20 9.28 2.63
CA LYS A 46 6.14 9.79 1.75
C LYS A 46 4.84 10.04 2.51
N LEU A 47 4.51 9.17 3.45
CA LEU A 47 3.33 9.36 4.29
C LEU A 47 3.44 10.62 5.17
N ASP A 48 4.64 11.00 5.55
CA ASP A 48 4.88 12.23 6.31
C ASP A 48 4.71 13.48 5.44
N GLU A 49 4.93 13.35 4.14
CA GLU A 49 4.96 14.50 3.23
C GLU A 49 3.59 14.88 2.68
N ARG A 50 2.69 13.91 2.53
CA ARG A 50 1.38 14.19 1.91
C ARG A 50 0.38 13.10 2.25
N ASP A 51 -0.89 13.38 1.95
CA ASP A 51 -1.97 12.42 2.11
C ASP A 51 -2.09 11.51 0.88
N TYR A 52 -2.57 10.30 1.11
CA TYR A 52 -2.85 9.33 0.06
C TYR A 52 -4.27 8.83 0.20
N SER A 53 -4.89 8.49 -0.94
CA SER A 53 -6.24 7.95 -0.96
C SER A 53 -6.26 6.46 -0.61
N LEU A 54 -5.15 5.77 -0.85
CA LEU A 54 -5.02 4.33 -0.64
C LEU A 54 -3.53 4.00 -0.58
N VAL A 55 -3.15 3.04 0.25
CA VAL A 55 -1.80 2.49 0.27
C VAL A 55 -1.87 1.01 -0.05
N LEU A 56 -1.08 0.57 -1.02
CA LEU A 56 -0.91 -0.84 -1.37
C LEU A 56 0.54 -1.20 -1.07
N THR A 57 0.76 -2.07 -0.10
CA THR A 57 2.12 -2.41 0.34
C THR A 57 2.39 -3.90 0.21
N ASP A 58 3.59 -4.23 -0.27
CA ASP A 58 4.08 -5.60 -0.22
C ASP A 58 4.25 -6.03 1.24
N MET A 59 4.10 -7.32 1.50
CA MET A 59 4.27 -7.86 2.85
C MET A 59 5.74 -7.92 3.26
N ARG A 60 6.61 -8.26 2.34
CA ARG A 60 8.04 -8.48 2.64
C ARG A 60 8.92 -7.58 1.80
N MET A 61 9.74 -6.82 2.47
CA MET A 61 10.72 -5.92 1.84
C MET A 61 12.05 -6.04 2.58
N PRO A 62 13.17 -5.70 1.93
CA PRO A 62 14.49 -5.84 2.56
C PRO A 62 14.64 -5.09 3.88
N ASP A 63 13.96 -3.94 4.01
CA ASP A 63 14.09 -3.10 5.20
C ASP A 63 12.93 -3.27 6.19
N GLY A 64 12.06 -4.26 5.98
CA GLY A 64 11.01 -4.54 6.93
C GLY A 64 9.76 -5.14 6.31
N SER A 65 8.71 -5.22 7.11
CA SER A 65 7.44 -5.80 6.72
C SER A 65 6.43 -4.73 6.32
N GLY A 66 5.55 -5.08 5.38
CA GLY A 66 4.39 -4.23 5.06
C GLY A 66 3.51 -3.95 6.26
N LEU A 67 3.53 -4.82 7.28
CA LEU A 67 2.81 -4.57 8.53
C LEU A 67 3.33 -3.34 9.25
N GLU A 68 4.60 -3.01 9.10
CA GLU A 68 5.16 -1.79 9.70
C GLU A 68 4.57 -0.54 9.04
N VAL A 69 4.26 -0.61 7.75
CA VAL A 69 3.58 0.48 7.05
C VAL A 69 2.16 0.65 7.58
N VAL A 70 1.45 -0.47 7.75
CA VAL A 70 0.10 -0.46 8.34
C VAL A 70 0.12 0.15 9.74
N GLN A 71 1.05 -0.28 10.57
CA GLN A 71 1.18 0.21 11.94
C GLN A 71 1.52 1.70 11.97
N TYR A 72 2.38 2.14 11.05
CA TYR A 72 2.75 3.55 10.97
C TYR A 72 1.53 4.43 10.64
N ILE A 73 0.72 3.98 9.69
CA ILE A 73 -0.52 4.70 9.34
C ILE A 73 -1.44 4.80 10.56
N ASN A 74 -1.57 3.70 11.32
CA ASN A 74 -2.38 3.71 12.53
C ASN A 74 -1.81 4.64 13.60
N GLU A 75 -0.49 4.65 13.77
CA GLU A 75 0.17 5.52 14.74
C GLU A 75 -0.03 6.99 14.43
N LEU A 76 -0.05 7.34 13.15
CA LEU A 76 -0.31 8.71 12.70
C LEU A 76 -1.79 9.05 12.72
N MET A 77 -2.64 8.09 13.07
CA MET A 77 -4.09 8.27 13.11
C MET A 77 -4.66 8.73 11.77
N LEU A 78 -4.10 8.23 10.68
CA LEU A 78 -4.58 8.54 9.34
C LEU A 78 -5.78 7.66 8.99
N ASP A 79 -6.72 8.24 8.26
CA ASP A 79 -7.89 7.49 7.77
C ASP A 79 -7.61 6.74 6.46
N THR A 80 -6.37 6.77 6.01
CA THR A 80 -5.99 6.18 4.73
C THR A 80 -6.12 4.66 4.78
N PRO A 81 -6.94 4.07 3.91
CA PRO A 81 -7.03 2.61 3.84
C PRO A 81 -5.72 2.02 3.31
N VAL A 82 -5.32 0.89 3.86
CA VAL A 82 -4.11 0.21 3.45
C VAL A 82 -4.40 -1.27 3.22
N ALA A 83 -3.99 -1.78 2.07
CA ALA A 83 -4.09 -3.19 1.74
C ALA A 83 -2.70 -3.78 1.64
N VAL A 84 -2.55 -5.00 2.14
CA VAL A 84 -1.28 -5.74 2.06
C VAL A 84 -1.35 -6.70 0.90
N ILE A 85 -0.31 -6.72 0.09
CA ILE A 85 -0.22 -7.56 -1.11
C ILE A 85 1.00 -8.45 -0.97
N THR A 86 0.86 -9.73 -1.30
CA THR A 86 1.97 -10.67 -1.18
C THR A 86 1.94 -11.74 -2.28
N ALA A 87 3.12 -12.21 -2.65
CA ALA A 87 3.26 -13.34 -3.57
C ALA A 87 3.07 -14.67 -2.84
N PHE A 88 3.35 -14.70 -1.53
CA PHE A 88 3.34 -15.92 -0.73
C PHE A 88 2.47 -15.74 0.50
N GLY A 89 1.17 -15.56 0.27
CA GLY A 89 0.23 -15.36 1.35
C GLY A 89 -0.20 -16.66 2.01
N ASN A 90 -0.56 -16.57 3.29
CA ASN A 90 -1.23 -17.64 4.00
C ASN A 90 -2.26 -17.06 4.98
N ALA A 91 -3.09 -17.93 5.54
CA ALA A 91 -4.19 -17.48 6.41
C ALA A 91 -3.67 -16.73 7.66
N ASP A 92 -2.56 -17.19 8.23
CA ASP A 92 -2.01 -16.56 9.43
C ASP A 92 -1.54 -15.14 9.14
N GLN A 93 -0.88 -14.92 8.01
CA GLN A 93 -0.44 -13.59 7.61
C GLN A 93 -1.62 -12.68 7.32
N ALA A 94 -2.66 -13.20 6.70
CA ALA A 94 -3.86 -12.42 6.41
C ALA A 94 -4.53 -11.96 7.70
N VAL A 95 -4.68 -12.84 8.67
CA VAL A 95 -5.25 -12.51 9.98
C VAL A 95 -4.41 -11.43 10.66
N GLU A 96 -3.09 -11.60 10.65
CA GLU A 96 -2.18 -10.64 11.28
C GLU A 96 -2.28 -9.27 10.61
N ALA A 97 -2.34 -9.22 9.28
CA ALA A 97 -2.47 -7.96 8.56
C ALA A 97 -3.76 -7.23 8.93
N LEU A 98 -4.88 -7.95 8.94
CA LEU A 98 -6.18 -7.37 9.27
C LEU A 98 -6.23 -6.91 10.72
N LYS A 99 -5.64 -7.67 11.64
CA LYS A 99 -5.55 -7.27 13.06
C LYS A 99 -4.68 -6.02 13.24
N SER A 100 -3.69 -5.83 12.39
CA SER A 100 -2.83 -4.64 12.45
C SER A 100 -3.50 -3.39 11.87
N GLY A 101 -4.65 -3.54 11.24
CA GLY A 101 -5.42 -2.42 10.71
C GLY A 101 -5.51 -2.33 9.20
N ALA A 102 -4.96 -3.29 8.46
CA ALA A 102 -5.14 -3.35 7.02
C ALA A 102 -6.60 -3.65 6.70
N PHE A 103 -7.15 -2.97 5.69
CA PHE A 103 -8.54 -3.25 5.33
C PHE A 103 -8.67 -4.47 4.42
N ASP A 104 -7.58 -4.88 3.78
CA ASP A 104 -7.60 -6.03 2.89
C ASP A 104 -6.22 -6.68 2.79
N TYR A 105 -6.20 -7.91 2.30
CA TYR A 105 -4.99 -8.69 2.11
C TYR A 105 -5.12 -9.42 0.78
N LEU A 106 -4.31 -9.03 -0.19
CA LEU A 106 -4.41 -9.50 -1.56
C LEU A 106 -3.19 -10.32 -1.94
N GLN A 107 -3.39 -11.29 -2.82
CA GLN A 107 -2.30 -12.13 -3.30
C GLN A 107 -1.93 -11.74 -4.73
N LYS A 108 -0.63 -11.66 -5.01
CA LYS A 108 -0.13 -11.38 -6.36
C LYS A 108 -0.40 -12.57 -7.28
N PRO A 109 -0.60 -12.37 -8.56
CA PRO A 109 -0.67 -11.08 -9.26
C PRO A 109 -2.00 -10.36 -9.04
N ILE A 110 -1.96 -9.02 -9.05
CA ILE A 110 -3.14 -8.20 -8.86
C ILE A 110 -3.73 -7.88 -10.23
N THR A 111 -5.03 -8.08 -10.39
CA THR A 111 -5.73 -7.76 -11.63
C THR A 111 -6.60 -6.53 -11.43
N LEU A 112 -7.08 -5.95 -12.55
CA LEU A 112 -7.98 -4.80 -12.48
C LEU A 112 -9.24 -5.10 -11.67
N SER A 113 -9.74 -6.31 -11.74
CA SER A 113 -10.96 -6.69 -11.03
C SER A 113 -10.77 -6.78 -9.51
N GLN A 114 -9.53 -6.91 -9.05
CA GLN A 114 -9.23 -6.96 -7.62
C GLN A 114 -9.01 -5.56 -7.02
N LEU A 115 -8.67 -4.62 -7.86
CA LEU A 115 -8.47 -3.25 -7.44
C LEU A 115 -9.75 -2.44 -7.55
#